data_a6ed5588b922a5fefe9b42e981f1ef91
#
_entry.id   a6ed5588b922a5fefe9b42e981f1ef91
#
_cell.length_a   1.000
_cell.length_b   1.000
_cell.length_c   1.000
_cell.angle_alpha   90.00
_cell.angle_beta   90.00
_cell.angle_gamma   90.00
#
_symmetry.space_group_name_H-M   'P 1'
#
loop_
_entity.id
_entity.type
_entity.pdbx_description
1 polymer ?
#
loop_
_entity_poly.entity_id
_entity_poly.type
_entity_poly.pdbx_seq_one_letter_code
_entity_poly.pdbx_strand_id
1 'polypeptide(L)'
;MTQEEKRCRLAFECCAGGRSTAMVCSGDAGVYGMAGLILELAPEYPEVAVRVIPGVTAACAGAAVLGAPLMHDFAVISLSDRLTPMETIWKRLELAAEGDFVICLYNPSSKARGDYLAMACDRLLARCGGERICGIVRNIGRQGQEYRVRR
;
A
#
# COMPACT_ATOMS: atom_id res chain seq x y z
N MET A 1 6.29 10.67 -9.37
CA MET A 1 6.46 10.11 -8.03
C MET A 1 7.92 10.22 -7.58
N THR A 2 8.48 11.37 -7.55
CA THR A 2 9.83 11.68 -7.01
C THR A 2 9.85 13.06 -6.37
N GLN A 3 8.67 13.57 -6.03
CA GLN A 3 8.51 14.90 -5.44
C GLN A 3 7.58 14.84 -4.20
N GLU A 4 7.53 13.68 -3.55
CA GLU A 4 6.68 13.48 -2.37
C GLU A 4 7.06 14.46 -1.26
N GLU A 5 8.34 14.56 -0.92
CA GLU A 5 8.85 15.49 0.08
C GLU A 5 8.57 16.96 -0.29
N LYS A 6 8.85 17.32 -1.54
CA LYS A 6 8.56 18.68 -2.04
C LYS A 6 7.08 19.03 -1.92
N ARG A 7 6.19 18.07 -2.20
CA ARG A 7 4.74 18.27 -2.05
C ARG A 7 4.34 18.44 -0.60
N CYS A 8 4.95 17.69 0.33
CA CYS A 8 4.70 17.83 1.76
C CYS A 8 5.18 19.20 2.25
N ARG A 9 6.40 19.62 1.90
CA ARG A 9 6.93 20.94 2.27
C ARG A 9 6.05 22.07 1.74
N LEU A 10 5.63 22.00 0.48
CA LEU A 10 4.71 22.99 -0.09
C LEU A 10 3.38 23.08 0.68
N ALA A 11 2.84 21.95 1.15
CA ALA A 11 1.64 21.93 1.96
C ALA A 11 1.86 22.64 3.31
N PHE A 12 2.98 22.41 3.98
CA PHE A 12 3.36 23.08 5.21
C PHE A 12 3.57 24.59 5.00
N GLU A 13 4.28 24.98 3.96
CA GLU A 13 4.51 26.40 3.60
C GLU A 13 3.17 27.13 3.35
N CYS A 14 2.21 26.46 2.70
CA CYS A 14 0.87 26.99 2.52
C CYS A 14 0.15 27.21 3.85
N CYS A 15 0.31 26.29 4.82
CA CYS A 15 -0.30 26.39 6.14
C CYS A 15 0.37 27.48 6.98
N ALA A 16 1.69 27.57 6.99
CA ALA A 16 2.45 28.64 7.65
C ALA A 16 2.06 30.03 7.12
N GLY A 17 1.69 30.14 5.84
CA GLY A 17 1.10 31.31 5.23
C GLY A 17 -0.37 31.59 5.60
N GLY A 18 -0.92 30.91 6.61
CA GLY A 18 -2.29 31.12 7.14
C GLY A 18 -3.41 30.41 6.37
N ARG A 19 -3.09 29.46 5.49
CA ARG A 19 -4.10 28.69 4.72
C ARG A 19 -4.32 27.31 5.33
N SER A 20 -5.57 26.83 5.33
CA SER A 20 -5.87 25.42 5.56
C SER A 20 -5.58 24.62 4.29
N THR A 21 -4.76 23.57 4.41
CA THR A 21 -4.32 22.76 3.27
C THR A 21 -4.68 21.29 3.48
N ALA A 22 -5.19 20.63 2.45
CA ALA A 22 -5.46 19.19 2.47
C ALA A 22 -4.52 18.46 1.50
N MET A 23 -3.78 17.47 2.03
CA MET A 23 -3.01 16.51 1.22
C MET A 23 -3.90 15.29 0.93
N VAL A 24 -4.35 15.16 -0.31
CA VAL A 24 -5.24 14.07 -0.73
C VAL A 24 -4.43 12.85 -1.16
N CYS A 25 -4.77 11.69 -0.60
CA CYS A 25 -4.20 10.40 -0.95
C CYS A 25 -5.28 9.46 -1.50
N SER A 26 -4.90 8.53 -2.36
CA SER A 26 -5.77 7.43 -2.78
C SER A 26 -5.76 6.34 -1.70
N GLY A 27 -6.93 5.83 -1.33
CA GLY A 27 -7.07 4.85 -0.27
C GLY A 27 -6.95 5.46 1.12
N ASP A 28 -6.10 4.88 1.96
CA ASP A 28 -5.80 5.40 3.30
C ASP A 28 -4.46 6.15 3.32
N ALA A 29 -4.43 7.31 3.95
CA ALA A 29 -3.24 8.16 4.00
C ALA A 29 -2.07 7.54 4.78
N GLY A 30 -2.35 6.65 5.74
CA GLY A 30 -1.37 5.95 6.58
C GLY A 30 -0.89 4.62 6.00
N VAL A 31 -1.60 4.04 4.99
CA VAL A 31 -1.22 2.76 4.39
C VAL A 31 -0.51 3.00 3.04
N TYR A 32 0.82 3.05 3.06
CA TYR A 32 1.69 3.42 1.92
C TYR A 32 1.30 4.76 1.26
N GLY A 33 0.66 5.64 2.03
CA GLY A 33 0.27 6.98 1.64
C GLY A 33 1.27 8.04 2.12
N MET A 34 0.82 9.29 2.16
CA MET A 34 1.69 10.44 2.47
C MET A 34 1.72 10.81 3.95
N ALA A 35 0.88 10.20 4.81
CA ALA A 35 0.76 10.60 6.21
C ALA A 35 2.08 10.41 6.99
N GLY A 36 2.80 9.31 6.75
CA GLY A 36 4.10 9.07 7.39
C GLY A 36 5.08 10.19 7.11
N LEU A 37 5.28 10.54 5.84
CA LEU A 37 6.20 11.62 5.44
C LEU A 37 5.77 13.00 5.97
N ILE A 38 4.46 13.29 5.98
CA ILE A 38 3.95 14.53 6.59
C ILE A 38 4.31 14.58 8.08
N LEU A 39 4.12 13.48 8.81
CA LEU A 39 4.41 13.43 10.25
C LEU A 39 5.92 13.48 10.55
N GLU A 40 6.76 12.92 9.68
CA GLU A 40 8.22 13.04 9.77
C GLU A 40 8.71 14.49 9.60
N LEU A 41 8.05 15.26 8.72
CA LEU A 41 8.40 16.66 8.48
C LEU A 41 7.73 17.65 9.46
N ALA A 42 6.66 17.22 10.15
CA ALA A 42 5.90 18.09 11.06
C ALA A 42 6.75 18.80 12.14
N PRO A 43 7.80 18.18 12.73
CA PRO A 43 8.66 18.87 13.70
C PRO A 43 9.37 20.12 13.13
N GLU A 44 9.55 20.24 11.83
CA GLU A 44 10.13 21.42 11.18
C GLU A 44 9.13 22.61 11.09
N TYR A 45 7.83 22.34 11.35
CA TYR A 45 6.73 23.31 11.24
C TYR A 45 5.84 23.27 12.51
N PRO A 46 6.38 23.61 13.68
CA PRO A 46 5.71 23.41 14.97
C PRO A 46 4.40 24.21 15.12
N GLU A 47 4.23 25.26 14.33
CA GLU A 47 3.03 26.10 14.30
C GLU A 47 1.88 25.49 13.49
N VAL A 48 2.14 24.42 12.73
CA VAL A 48 1.14 23.80 11.85
C VAL A 48 0.57 22.54 12.49
N ALA A 49 -0.72 22.56 12.82
CA ALA A 49 -1.41 21.37 13.32
C ALA A 49 -1.71 20.38 12.18
N VAL A 50 -1.26 19.14 12.34
CA VAL A 50 -1.50 18.06 11.37
C VAL A 50 -2.60 17.14 11.89
N ARG A 51 -3.61 16.86 11.06
CA ARG A 51 -4.66 15.90 11.32
C ARG A 51 -4.71 14.84 10.21
N VAL A 52 -4.52 13.58 10.54
CA VAL A 52 -4.71 12.46 9.61
C VAL A 52 -6.18 12.05 9.63
N ILE A 53 -6.79 11.98 8.45
CA ILE A 53 -8.15 11.48 8.26
C ILE A 53 -8.04 10.09 7.64
N PRO A 54 -8.57 9.04 8.29
CA PRO A 54 -8.49 7.69 7.76
C PRO A 54 -9.33 7.54 6.50
N GLY A 55 -8.91 6.61 5.65
CA GLY A 55 -9.61 6.23 4.43
C GLY A 55 -9.73 4.71 4.30
N VAL A 56 -10.32 4.26 3.20
CA VAL A 56 -10.44 2.82 2.91
C VAL A 56 -9.26 2.39 2.04
N THR A 57 -8.33 1.66 2.63
CA THR A 57 -7.17 1.12 1.91
C THR A 57 -7.59 0.09 0.86
N ALA A 58 -6.81 -0.05 -0.21
CA ALA A 58 -7.09 -0.97 -1.32
C ALA A 58 -7.27 -2.44 -0.89
N ALA A 59 -6.60 -2.90 0.17
CA ALA A 59 -6.80 -4.23 0.73
C ALA A 59 -8.26 -4.44 1.16
N CYS A 60 -8.79 -3.54 2.01
CA CYS A 60 -10.17 -3.63 2.50
C CYS A 60 -11.19 -3.40 1.39
N ALA A 61 -10.96 -2.41 0.52
CA ALA A 61 -11.85 -2.13 -0.60
C ALA A 61 -11.89 -3.29 -1.62
N GLY A 62 -10.73 -3.89 -1.91
CA GLY A 62 -10.64 -5.06 -2.79
C GLY A 62 -11.25 -6.31 -2.16
N ALA A 63 -11.07 -6.53 -0.87
CA ALA A 63 -11.68 -7.61 -0.13
C ALA A 63 -13.22 -7.56 -0.21
N ALA A 64 -13.81 -6.38 -0.10
CA ALA A 64 -15.26 -6.20 -0.24
C ALA A 64 -15.78 -6.63 -1.61
N VAL A 65 -14.97 -6.44 -2.68
CA VAL A 65 -15.31 -6.90 -4.04
C VAL A 65 -15.15 -8.42 -4.19
N LEU A 66 -14.21 -9.02 -3.45
CA LEU A 66 -13.86 -10.45 -3.53
C LEU A 66 -14.68 -11.36 -2.59
N GLY A 67 -15.60 -10.82 -1.80
CA GLY A 67 -16.41 -11.60 -0.87
C GLY A 67 -15.79 -11.77 0.50
N ALA A 68 -15.13 -10.72 1.01
CA ALA A 68 -14.58 -10.61 2.37
C ALA A 68 -13.51 -11.65 2.75
N PRO A 69 -12.45 -11.86 1.94
CA PRO A 69 -11.39 -12.84 2.23
C PRO A 69 -10.51 -12.45 3.44
N LEU A 70 -10.67 -11.25 4.01
CA LEU A 70 -9.88 -10.75 5.14
C LEU A 70 -10.54 -10.96 6.50
N MET A 71 -11.41 -11.97 6.63
CA MET A 71 -12.09 -12.27 7.90
C MET A 71 -11.17 -12.91 8.96
N HIS A 72 -9.99 -13.36 8.56
CA HIS A 72 -8.92 -13.85 9.43
C HIS A 72 -7.72 -12.90 9.37
N ASP A 73 -6.59 -13.33 9.95
CA ASP A 73 -5.37 -12.54 9.98
C ASP A 73 -4.83 -12.29 8.56
N PHE A 74 -4.40 -11.08 8.30
CA PHE A 74 -3.86 -10.71 7.00
C PHE A 74 -2.63 -9.82 7.12
N ALA A 75 -1.74 -9.94 6.14
CA ALA A 75 -0.54 -9.15 6.02
C ALA A 75 -0.62 -8.24 4.78
N VAL A 76 -0.27 -6.96 4.94
CA VAL A 76 -0.15 -6.01 3.83
C VAL A 76 1.33 -5.81 3.53
N ILE A 77 1.76 -6.21 2.32
CA ILE A 77 3.16 -6.22 1.93
C ILE A 77 3.34 -5.42 0.63
N SER A 78 4.16 -4.38 0.68
CA SER A 78 4.55 -3.63 -0.51
C SER A 78 5.74 -4.30 -1.19
N LEU A 79 5.63 -4.54 -2.50
CA LEU A 79 6.74 -5.01 -3.34
C LEU A 79 7.64 -3.85 -3.82
N SER A 80 7.53 -2.66 -3.22
CA SER A 80 8.37 -1.51 -3.54
C SER A 80 9.66 -1.54 -2.74
N ASP A 81 10.78 -1.65 -3.44
CA ASP A 81 12.15 -1.63 -2.90
C ASP A 81 12.73 -0.23 -2.66
N ARG A 82 11.92 0.82 -2.77
CA ARG A 82 12.39 2.21 -2.64
C ARG A 82 12.86 2.57 -1.23
N LEU A 83 12.15 2.06 -0.22
CA LEU A 83 12.41 2.37 1.20
C LEU A 83 12.74 1.11 2.01
N THR A 84 12.57 -0.07 1.42
CA THR A 84 12.79 -1.36 2.10
C THR A 84 13.61 -2.27 1.20
N PRO A 85 14.74 -2.81 1.67
CA PRO A 85 15.53 -3.75 0.89
C PRO A 85 14.71 -4.96 0.45
N MET A 86 14.97 -5.45 -0.78
CA MET A 86 14.22 -6.58 -1.34
C MET A 86 14.30 -7.85 -0.47
N GLU A 87 15.45 -8.13 0.13
CA GLU A 87 15.61 -9.27 1.04
C GLU A 87 14.63 -9.21 2.22
N THR A 88 14.41 -8.01 2.77
CA THR A 88 13.43 -7.79 3.84
C THR A 88 11.99 -8.01 3.34
N ILE A 89 11.69 -7.57 2.12
CA ILE A 89 10.37 -7.78 1.51
C ILE A 89 10.12 -9.28 1.32
N TRP A 90 11.09 -10.01 0.76
CA TRP A 90 10.98 -11.46 0.56
C TRP A 90 10.83 -12.20 1.87
N LYS A 91 11.63 -11.88 2.88
CA LYS A 91 11.51 -12.47 4.21
C LYS A 91 10.13 -12.27 4.81
N ARG A 92 9.55 -11.06 4.72
CA ARG A 92 8.20 -10.78 5.19
C ARG A 92 7.14 -11.58 4.44
N LEU A 93 7.29 -11.71 3.12
CA LEU A 93 6.39 -12.48 2.27
C LEU A 93 6.40 -13.96 2.65
N GLU A 94 7.58 -14.54 2.81
CA GLU A 94 7.76 -15.94 3.17
C GLU A 94 7.22 -16.26 4.56
N LEU A 95 7.49 -15.40 5.55
CA LEU A 95 6.96 -15.56 6.91
C LEU A 95 5.43 -15.43 6.97
N ALA A 96 4.85 -14.50 6.20
CA ALA A 96 3.40 -14.38 6.11
C ALA A 96 2.77 -15.62 5.45
N ALA A 97 3.43 -16.19 4.45
CA ALA A 97 3.01 -17.43 3.80
C ALA A 97 3.09 -18.64 4.75
N GLU A 98 4.17 -18.75 5.51
CA GLU A 98 4.39 -19.79 6.51
C GLU A 98 3.40 -19.71 7.68
N GLY A 99 3.05 -18.48 8.09
CA GLY A 99 2.05 -18.21 9.13
C GLY A 99 0.60 -18.32 8.64
N ASP A 100 0.38 -18.76 7.41
CA ASP A 100 -0.95 -18.92 6.78
C ASP A 100 -1.79 -17.63 6.72
N PHE A 101 -1.16 -16.47 6.68
CA PHE A 101 -1.85 -15.19 6.53
C PHE A 101 -2.47 -15.03 5.15
N VAL A 102 -3.58 -14.30 5.09
CA VAL A 102 -4.04 -13.73 3.82
C VAL A 102 -3.09 -12.60 3.42
N ILE A 103 -2.49 -12.67 2.24
CA ILE A 103 -1.44 -11.73 1.81
C ILE A 103 -2.01 -10.72 0.81
N CYS A 104 -1.95 -9.43 1.17
CA CYS A 104 -2.33 -8.33 0.29
C CYS A 104 -1.07 -7.68 -0.30
N LEU A 105 -0.81 -7.89 -1.59
CA LEU A 105 0.35 -7.33 -2.27
C LEU A 105 0.06 -5.92 -2.79
N TYR A 106 0.88 -4.96 -2.39
CA TYR A 106 0.84 -3.56 -2.83
C TYR A 106 2.02 -3.24 -3.74
N ASN A 107 1.84 -2.26 -4.63
CA ASN A 107 2.87 -1.79 -5.56
C ASN A 107 3.50 -2.94 -6.38
N PRO A 108 2.70 -3.85 -6.97
CA PRO A 108 3.20 -5.10 -7.56
C PRO A 108 4.05 -4.89 -8.80
N SER A 109 3.95 -3.73 -9.45
CA SER A 109 4.73 -3.43 -10.64
C SER A 109 4.97 -1.93 -10.82
N SER A 110 6.04 -1.61 -11.53
CA SER A 110 6.32 -0.28 -12.08
C SER A 110 7.18 -0.45 -13.34
N LYS A 111 7.45 0.64 -14.08
CA LYS A 111 8.35 0.58 -15.26
C LYS A 111 9.72 -0.04 -14.95
N ALA A 112 10.23 0.14 -13.73
CA ALA A 112 11.54 -0.40 -13.30
C ALA A 112 11.42 -1.73 -12.55
N ARG A 113 10.22 -2.26 -12.29
CA ARG A 113 9.95 -3.44 -11.44
C ARG A 113 8.91 -4.35 -12.10
N GLY A 114 9.10 -4.66 -13.37
CA GLY A 114 8.16 -5.48 -14.16
C GLY A 114 7.98 -6.89 -13.57
N ASP A 115 9.04 -7.47 -13.01
CA ASP A 115 9.11 -8.88 -12.64
C ASP A 115 8.83 -9.17 -11.15
N TYR A 116 8.70 -8.14 -10.30
CA TYR A 116 8.58 -8.34 -8.84
C TYR A 116 7.33 -9.12 -8.44
N LEU A 117 6.23 -8.96 -9.16
CA LEU A 117 5.03 -9.76 -8.91
C LEU A 117 5.25 -11.23 -9.25
N ALA A 118 5.89 -11.54 -10.39
CA ALA A 118 6.22 -12.91 -10.79
C ALA A 118 7.15 -13.56 -9.74
N MET A 119 8.20 -12.87 -9.34
CA MET A 119 9.11 -13.33 -8.29
C MET A 119 8.40 -13.59 -6.95
N ALA A 120 7.43 -12.74 -6.57
CA ALA A 120 6.62 -12.96 -5.38
C ALA A 120 5.74 -14.22 -5.52
N CYS A 121 5.11 -14.42 -6.67
CA CYS A 121 4.32 -15.61 -6.96
C CYS A 121 5.17 -16.89 -6.90
N ASP A 122 6.36 -16.90 -7.50
CA ASP A 122 7.26 -18.06 -7.47
C ASP A 122 7.65 -18.44 -6.04
N ARG A 123 7.94 -17.44 -5.18
CA ARG A 123 8.24 -17.67 -3.76
C ARG A 123 7.04 -18.22 -2.99
N LEU A 124 5.85 -17.69 -3.24
CA LEU A 124 4.62 -18.18 -2.62
C LEU A 124 4.30 -19.61 -3.07
N LEU A 125 4.46 -19.91 -4.37
CA LEU A 125 4.27 -21.27 -4.90
C LEU A 125 5.23 -22.27 -4.23
N ALA A 126 6.49 -21.89 -4.05
CA ALA A 126 7.49 -22.74 -3.38
C ALA A 126 7.15 -23.02 -1.91
N ARG A 127 6.41 -22.12 -1.22
CA ARG A 127 6.06 -22.26 0.21
C ARG A 127 4.69 -22.88 0.43
N CYS A 128 3.68 -22.50 -0.36
CA CYS A 128 2.27 -22.83 -0.12
C CYS A 128 1.69 -23.81 -1.15
N GLY A 129 2.43 -24.14 -2.21
CA GLY A 129 1.90 -24.90 -3.33
C GLY A 129 0.92 -24.11 -4.20
N GLY A 130 0.40 -24.73 -5.25
CA GLY A 130 -0.44 -24.10 -6.29
C GLY A 130 -1.93 -24.00 -5.97
N GLU A 131 -2.40 -24.54 -4.85
CA GLU A 131 -3.84 -24.61 -4.52
C GLU A 131 -4.39 -23.34 -3.84
N ARG A 132 -3.54 -22.33 -3.61
CA ARG A 132 -3.97 -21.06 -2.99
C ARG A 132 -4.86 -20.26 -3.92
N ILE A 133 -5.98 -19.77 -3.36
CA ILE A 133 -6.90 -18.89 -4.08
C ILE A 133 -6.26 -17.49 -4.15
N CYS A 134 -6.19 -16.95 -5.38
CA CYS A 134 -5.67 -15.60 -5.64
C CYS A 134 -6.79 -14.72 -6.19
N GLY A 135 -6.93 -13.52 -5.63
CA GLY A 135 -7.85 -12.49 -6.09
C GLY A 135 -7.11 -11.28 -6.64
N ILE A 136 -7.55 -10.77 -7.79
CA ILE A 136 -7.04 -9.53 -8.39
C ILE A 136 -8.22 -8.60 -8.59
N VAL A 137 -8.10 -7.37 -8.08
CA VAL A 137 -9.10 -6.32 -8.31
C VAL A 137 -8.41 -5.11 -8.93
N ARG A 138 -9.02 -4.56 -9.97
CA ARG A 138 -8.56 -3.36 -10.67
C ARG A 138 -9.62 -2.27 -10.57
N ASN A 139 -9.17 -1.01 -10.55
CA ASN A 139 -10.01 0.17 -10.54
C ASN A 139 -11.09 0.14 -9.45
N ILE A 140 -10.73 -0.28 -8.24
CA ILE A 140 -11.65 -0.44 -7.11
C ILE A 140 -12.42 0.87 -6.86
N GLY A 141 -13.76 0.79 -6.89
CA GLY A 141 -14.63 1.94 -6.68
C GLY A 141 -14.60 2.99 -7.81
N ARG A 142 -14.07 2.64 -8.99
CA ARG A 142 -13.96 3.53 -10.16
C ARG A 142 -14.65 2.91 -11.38
N GLN A 143 -14.85 3.72 -12.40
CA GLN A 143 -15.32 3.23 -13.70
C GLN A 143 -14.36 2.19 -14.25
N GLY A 144 -14.89 1.08 -14.77
CA GLY A 144 -14.10 -0.06 -15.25
C GLY A 144 -13.52 -0.92 -14.13
N GLN A 145 -14.19 -1.00 -12.96
CA GLN A 145 -13.83 -1.95 -11.93
C GLN A 145 -13.93 -3.38 -12.44
N GLU A 146 -12.87 -4.14 -12.27
CA GLU A 146 -12.78 -5.55 -12.65
C GLU A 146 -12.23 -6.38 -11.49
N TYR A 147 -12.65 -7.62 -11.41
CA TYR A 147 -12.02 -8.60 -10.50
C TYR A 147 -11.87 -9.95 -11.15
N ARG A 148 -10.90 -10.72 -10.69
CA ARG A 148 -10.67 -12.11 -11.09
C ARG A 148 -10.25 -12.92 -9.87
N VAL A 149 -10.75 -14.14 -9.79
CA VAL A 149 -10.34 -15.14 -8.81
C VAL A 149 -9.74 -16.32 -9.56
N ARG A 150 -8.62 -16.83 -9.11
CA ARG A 150 -7.88 -17.97 -9.69
C ARG A 150 -7.35 -18.86 -8.57
N ARG A 151 -7.10 -20.10 -8.92
CA ARG A 151 -6.25 -21.03 -8.19
C ARG A 151 -4.96 -21.22 -8.96
#